data_c19e561ca3d83a0f66ff6e71a01835e8
#
_entry.id   c19e561ca3d83a0f66ff6e71a01835e8
#
_cell.length_a   1.000
_cell.length_b   1.000
_cell.length_c   1.000
_cell.angle_alpha   90.00
_cell.angle_beta   90.00
_cell.angle_gamma   90.00
#
_symmetry.space_group_name_H-M   'P 1'
#
loop_
_entity.id
_entity.type
_entity.pdbx_description
1 polymer ?
#
loop_
_entity_poly.entity_id
_entity_poly.type
_entity_poly.pdbx_seq_one_letter_code
_entity_poly.pdbx_strand_id
1 'polypeptide(L)'
;MARLHTCTVLHTTPERRQLWQFSAQGNFPLAREQNAPSGEPLPAGLAQKSWSEIWQPKLNVAWLPADKVFLRVVQLPASTPAETRAMVELQLEKLSPFPVAQVVWSVCPLPPRPNAPAGKLQTIVVVFVERKAVEEFLGQLEGQGYLADRLELGVLDQLTTADASENGAWVYPGAWGQRQAALVAWWFDGTLQNLSSISLPVTGDAALALQEQLTQMTWGAELEGWLNKTPNWTLVADDAAAAEWGTPLRKALDAPIHVIQPVKPVELAALTARRVARSNGATNLVPAEISSRYRNQFWDSLWLRGALAVGGLYLLGIMIYFAALFVQDFRVSRVEAQVSGLGASYTNAIQLRERYQVLKTRQDLKFAALDCWKTTAELMPENVQLDSFGFTDGRKLSLNGTAAADKVNDVLEFYGAMRKATLKGQPMFDATDPKKGQELSTRLGPGGTVVNWNFGLELKRTEGE
;
A
#
# COMPACT_ATOMS: atom_id res chain seq x y z
N MET A 1 13.84 -4.21 21.47
CA MET A 1 14.20 -5.04 20.30
C MET A 1 12.95 -5.74 19.80
N ALA A 2 12.62 -5.62 18.50
CA ALA A 2 11.52 -6.38 17.91
C ALA A 2 11.83 -7.88 18.07
N ARG A 3 10.86 -8.66 18.54
CA ARG A 3 11.05 -10.12 18.67
C ARG A 3 11.26 -10.72 17.28
N LEU A 4 12.44 -11.27 17.05
CA LEU A 4 12.74 -12.04 15.84
C LEU A 4 11.69 -13.14 15.67
N HIS A 5 11.12 -13.27 14.47
CA HIS A 5 10.11 -14.27 14.17
C HIS A 5 10.69 -15.50 13.47
N THR A 6 11.56 -15.27 12.48
CA THR A 6 12.21 -16.34 11.70
C THR A 6 13.68 -16.01 11.46
N CYS A 7 14.52 -17.05 11.44
CA CYS A 7 15.91 -16.97 11.04
C CYS A 7 16.15 -17.92 9.87
N THR A 8 16.73 -17.40 8.79
CA THR A 8 17.07 -18.21 7.61
C THR A 8 18.59 -18.30 7.52
N VAL A 9 19.12 -19.50 7.38
CA VAL A 9 20.56 -19.75 7.23
C VAL A 9 20.81 -20.34 5.84
N LEU A 10 21.67 -19.67 5.07
CA LEU A 10 22.11 -20.10 3.75
C LEU A 10 23.52 -20.65 3.81
N HIS A 11 23.71 -21.86 3.32
CA HIS A 11 25.00 -22.49 3.11
C HIS A 11 25.22 -22.68 1.60
N THR A 12 26.28 -22.12 1.07
CA THR A 12 26.64 -22.22 -0.35
C THR A 12 27.90 -23.05 -0.50
N THR A 13 27.80 -24.16 -1.20
CA THR A 13 28.95 -24.96 -1.67
C THR A 13 29.07 -24.83 -3.17
N PRO A 14 30.20 -25.22 -3.79
CA PRO A 14 30.35 -25.19 -5.25
C PRO A 14 29.28 -25.99 -5.99
N GLU A 15 28.78 -27.05 -5.41
CA GLU A 15 27.82 -27.98 -6.04
C GLU A 15 26.38 -27.63 -5.76
N ARG A 16 26.06 -27.16 -4.56
CA ARG A 16 24.70 -26.97 -4.08
C ARG A 16 24.56 -25.81 -3.08
N ARG A 17 23.37 -25.32 -2.98
CA ARG A 17 22.95 -24.36 -1.95
C ARG A 17 21.90 -24.98 -1.06
N GLN A 18 22.09 -24.83 0.23
CA GLN A 18 21.18 -25.34 1.25
C GLN A 18 20.64 -24.17 2.04
N LEU A 19 19.31 -24.07 2.15
CA LEU A 19 18.63 -23.00 2.81
C LEU A 19 17.72 -23.60 3.90
N TRP A 20 17.98 -23.23 5.14
CA TRP A 20 17.21 -23.65 6.29
C TRP A 20 16.53 -22.45 6.94
N GLN A 21 15.22 -22.58 7.17
CA GLN A 21 14.45 -21.57 7.89
C GLN A 21 14.04 -22.12 9.25
N PHE A 22 14.39 -21.39 10.29
CA PHE A 22 14.07 -21.70 11.67
C PHE A 22 13.04 -20.73 12.22
N SER A 23 12.09 -21.23 13.03
CA SER A 23 11.19 -20.38 13.80
C SER A 23 11.91 -19.88 15.05
N ALA A 24 11.82 -18.60 15.36
CA ALA A 24 12.42 -18.05 16.58
C ALA A 24 11.61 -18.38 17.85
N GLN A 25 10.52 -19.13 17.72
CA GLN A 25 9.71 -19.59 18.85
C GLN A 25 10.34 -20.86 19.45
N GLY A 26 10.53 -20.87 20.76
CA GLY A 26 11.11 -22.01 21.47
C GLY A 26 12.60 -22.22 21.19
N ASN A 27 13.00 -23.43 20.83
CA ASN A 27 14.39 -23.83 20.64
C ASN A 27 14.85 -23.78 19.16
N PHE A 28 14.31 -22.87 18.36
CA PHE A 28 14.61 -22.73 16.93
C PHE A 28 14.35 -24.02 16.13
N PRO A 29 13.10 -24.54 16.13
CA PRO A 29 12.77 -25.70 15.33
C PRO A 29 12.90 -25.36 13.83
N LEU A 30 13.34 -26.35 13.05
CA LEU A 30 13.39 -26.27 11.60
C LEU A 30 11.95 -26.15 11.05
N ALA A 31 11.67 -25.05 10.36
CA ALA A 31 10.37 -24.82 9.73
C ALA A 31 10.36 -25.27 8.26
N ARG A 32 11.45 -25.02 7.55
CA ARG A 32 11.61 -25.36 6.12
C ARG A 32 13.06 -25.66 5.79
N GLU A 33 13.27 -26.61 4.90
CA GLU A 33 14.55 -26.90 4.29
C GLU A 33 14.39 -26.89 2.77
N GLN A 34 15.37 -26.35 2.08
CA GLN A 34 15.42 -26.35 0.62
C GLN A 34 16.83 -26.48 0.13
N ASN A 35 17.01 -27.39 -0.82
CA ASN A 35 18.26 -27.62 -1.51
C ASN A 35 18.08 -27.18 -2.98
N ALA A 36 19.02 -26.40 -3.50
CA ALA A 36 19.03 -25.97 -4.88
C ALA A 36 20.43 -26.19 -5.47
N PRO A 37 20.56 -26.56 -6.75
CA PRO A 37 21.83 -26.58 -7.45
C PRO A 37 22.45 -25.19 -7.48
N SER A 38 23.78 -25.09 -7.59
CA SER A 38 24.49 -23.82 -7.49
C SER A 38 24.08 -22.78 -8.57
N GLY A 39 23.53 -23.21 -9.72
CA GLY A 39 23.12 -22.33 -10.83
C GLY A 39 21.69 -21.82 -10.78
N GLU A 40 20.80 -22.39 -9.94
CA GLU A 40 19.38 -22.00 -9.92
C GLU A 40 19.12 -20.84 -8.97
N PRO A 41 18.13 -19.95 -9.27
CA PRO A 41 17.76 -18.87 -8.36
C PRO A 41 17.19 -19.41 -7.05
N LEU A 42 17.46 -18.71 -5.96
CA LEU A 42 16.90 -19.06 -4.66
C LEU A 42 15.38 -18.79 -4.64
N PRO A 43 14.59 -19.60 -3.93
CA PRO A 43 13.15 -19.39 -3.83
C PRO A 43 12.81 -18.04 -3.21
N ALA A 44 12.05 -17.23 -3.94
CA ALA A 44 11.72 -15.87 -3.54
C ALA A 44 11.07 -15.78 -2.14
N GLY A 45 10.19 -16.71 -1.80
CA GLY A 45 9.52 -16.74 -0.50
C GLY A 45 10.45 -16.99 0.70
N LEU A 46 11.63 -17.61 0.47
CA LEU A 46 12.62 -17.86 1.52
C LEU A 46 13.78 -16.86 1.47
N ALA A 47 14.15 -16.38 0.28
CA ALA A 47 15.28 -15.49 0.07
C ALA A 47 14.93 -14.01 0.29
N GLN A 48 13.80 -13.57 -0.25
CA GLN A 48 13.43 -12.16 -0.25
C GLN A 48 12.73 -11.73 1.04
N LYS A 49 12.92 -10.47 1.37
CA LYS A 49 12.20 -9.79 2.44
C LYS A 49 10.86 -9.28 1.93
N SER A 50 9.79 -9.50 2.70
CA SER A 50 8.43 -9.12 2.36
C SER A 50 7.85 -8.08 3.33
N TRP A 51 6.68 -7.56 3.03
CA TRP A 51 5.95 -6.61 3.91
C TRP A 51 5.70 -7.16 5.31
N SER A 52 5.53 -8.47 5.44
CA SER A 52 5.29 -9.11 6.74
C SER A 52 6.43 -8.89 7.72
N GLU A 53 7.63 -8.53 7.27
CA GLU A 53 8.79 -8.28 8.13
C GLU A 53 8.65 -7.03 9.01
N ILE A 54 7.73 -6.13 8.70
CA ILE A 54 7.39 -5.03 9.59
C ILE A 54 6.84 -5.56 10.92
N TRP A 55 6.05 -6.63 10.87
CA TRP A 55 5.43 -7.26 12.05
C TRP A 55 6.07 -8.58 12.45
N GLN A 56 6.73 -9.25 11.51
CA GLN A 56 7.38 -10.54 11.68
C GLN A 56 8.84 -10.46 11.19
N PRO A 57 9.74 -9.84 11.96
CA PRO A 57 11.12 -9.63 11.55
C PRO A 57 11.80 -10.95 11.20
N LYS A 58 12.39 -10.99 10.02
CA LYS A 58 13.16 -12.11 9.48
C LYS A 58 14.64 -11.74 9.46
N LEU A 59 15.49 -12.66 9.89
CA LEU A 59 16.93 -12.51 9.86
C LEU A 59 17.52 -13.45 8.82
N ASN A 60 18.18 -12.90 7.82
CA ASN A 60 18.87 -13.65 6.80
C ASN A 60 20.37 -13.77 7.14
N VAL A 61 20.80 -14.98 7.37
CA VAL A 61 22.20 -15.32 7.69
C VAL A 61 22.79 -16.09 6.51
N ALA A 62 23.98 -15.78 6.10
CA ALA A 62 24.73 -16.60 5.14
C ALA A 62 26.05 -17.07 5.79
N TRP A 63 26.42 -18.33 5.54
CA TRP A 63 27.72 -18.81 5.89
C TRP A 63 28.73 -18.40 4.81
N LEU A 64 29.75 -17.67 5.25
CA LEU A 64 30.87 -17.33 4.40
C LEU A 64 31.72 -18.59 4.15
N PRO A 65 32.18 -18.85 2.92
CA PRO A 65 33.12 -19.93 2.64
C PRO A 65 34.38 -19.79 3.48
N ALA A 66 34.75 -20.86 4.16
CA ALA A 66 35.84 -20.83 5.13
C ALA A 66 37.24 -20.71 4.51
N ASP A 67 37.38 -21.04 3.23
CA ASP A 67 38.64 -20.95 2.47
C ASP A 67 39.14 -19.49 2.30
N LYS A 68 38.27 -18.51 2.46
CA LYS A 68 38.60 -17.09 2.39
C LYS A 68 38.83 -16.43 3.75
N VAL A 69 38.87 -17.23 4.80
CA VAL A 69 38.85 -16.74 6.20
C VAL A 69 40.16 -17.08 6.90
N PHE A 70 40.68 -16.14 7.67
CA PHE A 70 41.79 -16.34 8.58
C PHE A 70 41.34 -16.28 10.02
N LEU A 71 41.69 -17.29 10.79
CA LEU A 71 41.33 -17.39 12.19
C LEU A 71 42.56 -17.18 13.07
N ARG A 72 42.37 -16.45 14.17
CA ARG A 72 43.37 -16.30 15.26
C ARG A 72 42.70 -16.51 16.59
N VAL A 73 43.38 -17.20 17.46
CA VAL A 73 42.95 -17.38 18.83
C VAL A 73 43.71 -16.42 19.72
N VAL A 74 42.99 -15.70 20.53
CA VAL A 74 43.58 -14.73 21.49
C VAL A 74 42.96 -14.97 22.87
N GLN A 75 43.83 -14.93 23.90
CA GLN A 75 43.42 -15.00 25.29
C GLN A 75 43.38 -13.56 25.84
N LEU A 76 42.20 -13.07 26.21
CA LEU A 76 42.00 -11.73 26.75
C LEU A 76 41.34 -11.80 28.15
N PRO A 77 41.50 -10.78 28.96
CA PRO A 77 40.76 -10.68 30.23
C PRO A 77 39.25 -10.69 29.95
N ALA A 78 38.50 -11.41 30.81
CA ALA A 78 37.05 -11.44 30.70
C ALA A 78 36.47 -10.03 30.90
N SER A 79 35.77 -9.56 29.89
CA SER A 79 35.29 -8.18 29.78
C SER A 79 33.95 -8.10 29.00
N THR A 80 33.40 -6.92 28.93
CA THR A 80 32.19 -6.70 28.12
C THR A 80 32.49 -6.87 26.61
N PRO A 81 31.50 -7.20 25.77
CA PRO A 81 31.70 -7.36 24.35
C PRO A 81 32.30 -6.13 23.67
N ALA A 82 31.98 -4.93 24.15
CA ALA A 82 32.54 -3.67 23.65
C ALA A 82 34.03 -3.52 24.00
N GLU A 83 34.40 -3.80 25.23
CA GLU A 83 35.78 -3.76 25.68
C GLU A 83 36.64 -4.84 25.01
N THR A 84 36.11 -6.06 24.89
CA THR A 84 36.74 -7.14 24.12
C THR A 84 37.05 -6.71 22.72
N ARG A 85 36.10 -6.09 22.03
CA ARG A 85 36.29 -5.57 20.66
C ARG A 85 37.36 -4.50 20.61
N ALA A 86 37.38 -3.57 21.56
CA ALA A 86 38.40 -2.52 21.63
C ALA A 86 39.80 -3.09 21.89
N MET A 87 39.94 -4.10 22.78
CA MET A 87 41.20 -4.77 23.02
C MET A 87 41.76 -5.51 21.79
N VAL A 88 40.87 -6.14 21.00
CA VAL A 88 41.25 -6.77 19.73
C VAL A 88 41.67 -5.72 18.72
N GLU A 89 40.92 -4.60 18.65
CA GLU A 89 41.20 -3.51 17.72
C GLU A 89 42.60 -2.91 17.90
N LEU A 90 43.04 -2.76 19.15
CA LEU A 90 44.40 -2.30 19.47
C LEU A 90 45.52 -3.28 18.99
N GLN A 91 45.18 -4.54 18.80
CA GLN A 91 46.12 -5.57 18.34
C GLN A 91 45.94 -5.94 16.87
N LEU A 92 45.05 -5.26 16.16
CA LEU A 92 44.58 -5.63 14.83
C LEU A 92 45.72 -5.71 13.82
N GLU A 93 46.64 -4.75 13.84
CA GLU A 93 47.81 -4.71 12.96
C GLU A 93 48.72 -5.92 13.16
N LYS A 94 48.84 -6.44 14.39
CA LYS A 94 49.64 -7.59 14.70
C LYS A 94 48.96 -8.91 14.35
N LEU A 95 47.65 -8.97 14.50
CA LEU A 95 46.86 -10.20 14.33
C LEU A 95 46.42 -10.42 12.88
N SER A 96 46.17 -9.33 12.12
CA SER A 96 45.66 -9.41 10.76
C SER A 96 46.76 -9.79 9.74
N PRO A 97 46.45 -10.72 8.83
CA PRO A 97 47.34 -11.02 7.71
C PRO A 97 47.25 -9.94 6.61
N PHE A 98 46.34 -9.02 6.66
CA PHE A 98 46.09 -7.96 5.69
C PHE A 98 46.20 -6.58 6.31
N PRO A 99 46.42 -5.51 5.50
CA PRO A 99 46.31 -4.14 5.99
C PRO A 99 44.93 -3.89 6.60
N VAL A 100 44.87 -3.20 7.74
CA VAL A 100 43.61 -2.97 8.50
C VAL A 100 42.53 -2.34 7.64
N ALA A 101 42.87 -1.47 6.69
CA ALA A 101 41.91 -0.82 5.78
C ALA A 101 41.24 -1.79 4.79
N GLN A 102 41.88 -2.94 4.52
CA GLN A 102 41.39 -3.93 3.54
C GLN A 102 40.78 -5.16 4.20
N VAL A 103 40.61 -5.16 5.52
CA VAL A 103 40.10 -6.31 6.26
C VAL A 103 38.76 -6.02 6.87
N VAL A 104 37.88 -7.03 6.83
CA VAL A 104 36.67 -7.11 7.67
C VAL A 104 36.97 -8.11 8.75
N TRP A 105 36.66 -7.79 9.99
CA TRP A 105 36.94 -8.64 11.11
C TRP A 105 35.77 -8.73 12.09
N SER A 106 35.69 -9.84 12.79
CA SER A 106 34.73 -10.06 13.84
C SER A 106 35.35 -10.81 15.03
N VAL A 107 34.65 -10.74 16.15
CA VAL A 107 35.11 -11.32 17.42
C VAL A 107 34.09 -12.34 17.88
N CYS A 108 34.53 -13.58 18.07
CA CYS A 108 33.72 -14.66 18.59
C CYS A 108 34.27 -15.16 19.93
N PRO A 109 33.71 -14.72 21.07
CA PRO A 109 34.07 -15.27 22.35
C PRO A 109 33.57 -16.71 22.45
N LEU A 110 34.47 -17.62 22.81
CA LEU A 110 34.10 -19.00 23.06
C LEU A 110 33.62 -19.16 24.52
N PRO A 111 32.55 -19.92 24.75
CA PRO A 111 32.10 -20.20 26.08
C PRO A 111 33.17 -21.00 26.85
N PRO A 112 33.40 -20.71 28.13
CA PRO A 112 34.32 -21.48 28.95
C PRO A 112 33.82 -22.93 29.05
N ARG A 113 34.74 -23.87 28.94
CA ARG A 113 34.44 -25.30 29.10
C ARG A 113 34.45 -25.70 30.57
N PRO A 114 33.75 -26.81 30.93
CA PRO A 114 33.68 -27.27 32.34
C PRO A 114 35.06 -27.55 32.96
N ASN A 115 36.03 -27.98 32.10
CA ASN A 115 37.40 -28.33 32.55
C ASN A 115 38.40 -27.18 32.37
N ALA A 116 37.95 -26.02 31.90
CA ALA A 116 38.85 -24.86 31.80
C ALA A 116 39.27 -24.37 33.18
N PRO A 117 40.54 -24.00 33.36
CA PRO A 117 40.97 -23.43 34.64
C PRO A 117 40.14 -22.19 34.93
N ALA A 118 39.69 -22.07 36.20
CA ALA A 118 38.97 -20.90 36.66
C ALA A 118 39.87 -19.66 36.55
N GLY A 119 40.04 -19.15 35.38
CA GLY A 119 40.93 -18.04 35.04
C GLY A 119 40.15 -16.77 34.70
N LYS A 120 40.85 -15.64 34.84
CA LYS A 120 40.31 -14.32 34.42
C LYS A 120 40.39 -14.10 32.91
N LEU A 121 40.87 -15.12 32.16
CA LEU A 121 41.07 -15.04 30.71
C LEU A 121 39.91 -15.69 29.97
N GLN A 122 39.48 -15.03 28.89
CA GLN A 122 38.46 -15.49 27.95
C GLN A 122 39.13 -15.83 26.62
N THR A 123 38.80 -16.99 26.06
CA THR A 123 39.27 -17.40 24.76
C THR A 123 38.38 -16.75 23.67
N ILE A 124 39.03 -16.10 22.75
CA ILE A 124 38.36 -15.36 21.67
C ILE A 124 38.93 -15.84 20.34
N VAL A 125 38.05 -16.19 19.43
CA VAL A 125 38.39 -16.39 18.03
C VAL A 125 38.17 -15.09 17.27
N VAL A 126 39.24 -14.54 16.75
CA VAL A 126 39.18 -13.38 15.86
C VAL A 126 39.18 -13.88 14.42
N VAL A 127 38.19 -13.43 13.68
CA VAL A 127 37.96 -13.80 12.29
C VAL A 127 38.38 -12.64 11.40
N PHE A 128 39.21 -12.90 10.42
CA PHE A 128 39.66 -11.93 9.42
C PHE A 128 39.30 -12.39 8.04
N VAL A 129 38.77 -11.47 7.24
CA VAL A 129 38.44 -11.72 5.82
C VAL A 129 38.83 -10.50 5.01
N GLU A 130 39.41 -10.72 3.83
CA GLU A 130 39.64 -9.62 2.90
C GLU A 130 38.33 -8.95 2.52
N ARG A 131 38.26 -7.61 2.62
CA ARG A 131 37.04 -6.83 2.31
C ARG A 131 36.50 -7.15 0.93
N LYS A 132 37.36 -7.25 -0.07
CA LYS A 132 37.02 -7.60 -1.45
C LYS A 132 36.28 -8.94 -1.53
N ALA A 133 36.77 -9.96 -0.82
CA ALA A 133 36.15 -11.29 -0.82
C ALA A 133 34.72 -11.26 -0.18
N VAL A 134 34.53 -10.44 0.85
CA VAL A 134 33.20 -10.24 1.46
C VAL A 134 32.26 -9.52 0.49
N GLU A 135 32.72 -8.46 -0.17
CA GLU A 135 31.93 -7.68 -1.13
C GLU A 135 31.54 -8.52 -2.35
N GLU A 136 32.48 -9.32 -2.90
CA GLU A 136 32.19 -10.24 -4.00
C GLU A 136 31.13 -11.29 -3.60
N PHE A 137 31.27 -11.88 -2.42
CA PHE A 137 30.33 -12.88 -1.95
C PHE A 137 28.93 -12.28 -1.71
N LEU A 138 28.85 -11.12 -1.08
CA LEU A 138 27.58 -10.40 -0.89
C LEU A 138 26.95 -9.99 -2.22
N GLY A 139 27.76 -9.55 -3.19
CA GLY A 139 27.29 -9.23 -4.54
C GLY A 139 26.70 -10.45 -5.26
N GLN A 140 27.30 -11.63 -5.11
CA GLN A 140 26.75 -12.88 -5.64
C GLN A 140 25.42 -13.23 -5.01
N LEU A 141 25.27 -13.06 -3.68
CA LEU A 141 24.00 -13.30 -2.97
C LEU A 141 22.93 -12.30 -3.37
N GLU A 142 23.28 -11.02 -3.51
CA GLU A 142 22.39 -9.96 -3.95
C GLU A 142 21.87 -10.23 -5.37
N GLY A 143 22.74 -10.66 -6.30
CA GLY A 143 22.34 -11.06 -7.65
C GLY A 143 21.37 -12.25 -7.68
N GLN A 144 21.32 -13.05 -6.62
CA GLN A 144 20.38 -14.16 -6.44
C GLN A 144 19.12 -13.77 -5.63
N GLY A 145 18.99 -12.49 -5.26
CA GLY A 145 17.88 -11.96 -4.48
C GLY A 145 17.95 -12.23 -2.97
N TYR A 146 19.11 -12.70 -2.47
CA TYR A 146 19.32 -12.94 -1.04
C TYR A 146 20.12 -11.79 -0.40
N LEU A 147 19.45 -10.95 0.36
CA LEU A 147 20.09 -9.90 1.13
C LEU A 147 20.44 -10.45 2.52
N ALA A 148 21.73 -10.71 2.73
CA ALA A 148 22.22 -11.23 4.01
C ALA A 148 22.31 -10.10 5.06
N ASP A 149 21.61 -10.23 6.15
CA ASP A 149 21.74 -9.34 7.32
C ASP A 149 23.01 -9.61 8.08
N ARG A 150 23.46 -10.87 8.07
CA ARG A 150 24.66 -11.33 8.74
C ARG A 150 25.45 -12.33 7.90
N LEU A 151 26.75 -12.19 7.94
CA LEU A 151 27.69 -13.20 7.49
C LEU A 151 28.32 -13.84 8.71
N GLU A 152 28.24 -15.16 8.80
CA GLU A 152 28.71 -15.97 9.90
C GLU A 152 29.55 -17.15 9.39
N LEU A 153 30.23 -17.83 10.28
CA LEU A 153 31.00 -19.04 9.97
C LEU A 153 30.41 -20.24 10.67
N GLY A 154 29.97 -21.23 9.92
CA GLY A 154 29.46 -22.50 10.47
C GLY A 154 30.49 -23.27 11.27
N VAL A 155 31.77 -23.12 10.93
CA VAL A 155 32.87 -23.77 11.66
C VAL A 155 32.99 -23.32 13.11
N LEU A 156 32.61 -22.07 13.43
CA LEU A 156 32.62 -21.60 14.83
C LEU A 156 31.62 -22.39 15.69
N ASP A 157 30.47 -22.72 15.14
CA ASP A 157 29.48 -23.54 15.84
C ASP A 157 29.95 -24.98 15.96
N GLN A 158 30.69 -25.51 14.98
CA GLN A 158 31.30 -26.82 15.05
C GLN A 158 32.37 -26.90 16.14
N LEU A 159 33.19 -25.86 16.30
CA LEU A 159 34.18 -25.79 17.39
C LEU A 159 33.53 -25.77 18.81
N THR A 160 32.34 -25.19 18.93
CA THR A 160 31.62 -25.13 20.20
C THR A 160 30.94 -26.44 20.59
N THR A 161 30.61 -27.29 19.60
CA THR A 161 29.94 -28.59 19.82
C THR A 161 30.90 -29.74 20.07
N ALA A 162 32.17 -29.57 19.73
CA ALA A 162 33.16 -30.58 19.98
C ALA A 162 33.28 -30.85 21.49
N ASP A 163 33.15 -32.10 21.91
CA ASP A 163 33.41 -32.51 23.29
C ASP A 163 34.93 -32.67 23.47
N ALA A 164 35.63 -31.55 23.56
CA ALA A 164 37.07 -31.52 23.78
C ALA A 164 37.37 -31.57 25.30
N SER A 165 36.88 -32.58 25.97
CA SER A 165 37.18 -32.86 27.38
C SER A 165 38.65 -33.25 27.61
N GLU A 166 39.28 -33.76 26.56
CA GLU A 166 40.69 -34.18 26.58
C GLU A 166 41.61 -33.21 25.81
N ASN A 167 42.85 -33.12 26.23
CA ASN A 167 43.87 -32.36 25.51
C ASN A 167 44.19 -33.03 24.18
N GLY A 168 44.16 -32.26 23.09
CA GLY A 168 44.43 -32.82 21.77
C GLY A 168 44.17 -31.89 20.62
N ALA A 169 44.27 -32.43 19.44
CA ALA A 169 44.04 -31.75 18.19
C ALA A 169 42.86 -32.39 17.45
N TRP A 170 41.88 -31.55 17.10
CA TRP A 170 40.71 -31.95 16.30
C TRP A 170 40.87 -31.51 14.88
N VAL A 171 40.85 -32.46 13.96
CA VAL A 171 40.97 -32.22 12.49
C VAL A 171 39.55 -32.23 11.89
N TYR A 172 39.19 -31.16 11.21
CA TYR A 172 37.91 -30.96 10.52
C TYR A 172 38.12 -30.86 9.01
N PRO A 173 38.12 -31.97 8.25
CA PRO A 173 38.23 -31.95 6.81
C PRO A 173 37.05 -31.25 6.17
N GLY A 174 37.28 -30.51 5.10
CA GLY A 174 36.24 -29.79 4.37
C GLY A 174 35.60 -28.60 5.09
N ALA A 175 35.90 -28.40 6.39
CA ALA A 175 35.44 -27.22 7.10
C ALA A 175 36.04 -25.92 6.54
N TRP A 176 37.11 -26.02 5.79
CA TRP A 176 37.84 -24.93 5.14
C TRP A 176 37.42 -24.70 3.67
N GLY A 177 36.27 -25.21 3.23
CA GLY A 177 35.71 -25.01 1.89
C GLY A 177 36.28 -25.92 0.80
N GLN A 178 37.42 -26.57 1.02
CA GLN A 178 38.02 -27.50 0.08
C GLN A 178 38.17 -28.88 0.70
N ARG A 179 37.86 -29.93 -0.07
CA ARG A 179 38.03 -31.35 0.38
C ARG A 179 39.47 -31.69 0.78
N GLN A 180 40.42 -31.01 0.19
CA GLN A 180 41.88 -31.24 0.42
C GLN A 180 42.48 -30.37 1.52
N ALA A 181 41.65 -29.56 2.19
CA ALA A 181 42.06 -28.77 3.33
C ALA A 181 41.24 -29.14 4.59
N ALA A 182 41.90 -29.06 5.73
CA ALA A 182 41.27 -29.29 7.02
C ALA A 182 41.66 -28.20 8.04
N LEU A 183 40.75 -27.86 8.93
CA LEU A 183 41.03 -27.02 10.07
C LEU A 183 41.48 -27.90 11.23
N VAL A 184 42.56 -27.54 11.90
CA VAL A 184 43.06 -28.19 13.11
C VAL A 184 42.82 -27.26 14.30
N ALA A 185 42.01 -27.71 15.24
CA ALA A 185 41.75 -27.01 16.51
C ALA A 185 42.54 -27.67 17.66
N TRP A 186 43.39 -26.89 18.32
CA TRP A 186 44.23 -27.35 19.39
C TRP A 186 43.64 -26.98 20.72
N TRP A 187 43.23 -28.01 21.47
CA TRP A 187 42.59 -27.85 22.77
C TRP A 187 43.51 -28.38 23.90
N PHE A 188 43.87 -27.50 24.81
CA PHE A 188 44.66 -27.86 25.96
C PHE A 188 44.08 -27.21 27.22
N ASP A 189 43.98 -27.97 28.29
CA ASP A 189 43.42 -27.54 29.57
C ASP A 189 42.05 -26.88 29.43
N GLY A 190 41.20 -27.45 28.56
CA GLY A 190 39.85 -26.96 28.32
C GLY A 190 39.78 -25.63 27.56
N THR A 191 40.92 -25.10 27.08
CA THR A 191 40.99 -23.87 26.29
C THR A 191 41.46 -24.15 24.86
N LEU A 192 40.89 -23.42 23.92
CA LEU A 192 41.38 -23.44 22.54
C LEU A 192 42.66 -22.59 22.47
N GLN A 193 43.78 -23.22 22.18
CA GLN A 193 45.08 -22.55 22.10
C GLN A 193 45.38 -22.02 20.70
N ASN A 194 45.10 -22.82 19.68
CA ASN A 194 45.41 -22.44 18.30
C ASN A 194 44.35 -23.01 17.33
N LEU A 195 44.24 -22.33 16.17
CA LEU A 195 43.51 -22.77 14.99
C LEU A 195 44.44 -22.66 13.80
N SER A 196 44.69 -23.79 13.14
CA SER A 196 45.59 -23.86 12.00
C SER A 196 44.94 -24.65 10.88
N SER A 197 45.35 -24.39 9.63
CA SER A 197 44.87 -25.15 8.48
C SER A 197 45.99 -26.08 7.96
N ILE A 198 45.57 -27.28 7.59
CA ILE A 198 46.45 -28.26 6.88
C ILE A 198 45.81 -28.61 5.53
N SER A 199 46.60 -29.03 4.59
CA SER A 199 46.14 -29.43 3.27
C SER A 199 46.79 -30.70 2.78
N LEU A 200 46.01 -31.52 2.08
CA LEU A 200 46.55 -32.66 1.33
C LEU A 200 47.06 -32.17 -0.02
N PRO A 201 48.26 -32.59 -0.42
CA PRO A 201 48.79 -32.27 -1.74
C PRO A 201 48.00 -33.01 -2.82
N VAL A 202 47.81 -32.36 -3.97
CA VAL A 202 47.12 -32.96 -5.13
C VAL A 202 47.99 -34.06 -5.77
N THR A 203 49.29 -33.92 -5.63
CA THR A 203 50.28 -34.84 -6.20
C THR A 203 51.39 -35.11 -5.19
N GLY A 204 51.84 -36.33 -5.06
CA GLY A 204 52.91 -36.72 -4.13
C GLY A 204 52.44 -37.54 -2.94
N ASP A 205 53.34 -37.74 -1.96
CA ASP A 205 53.01 -38.48 -0.73
C ASP A 205 52.30 -37.57 0.29
N ALA A 206 51.02 -37.80 0.40
CA ALA A 206 50.16 -37.04 1.33
C ALA A 206 50.59 -37.18 2.78
N ALA A 207 51.12 -38.36 3.21
CA ALA A 207 51.54 -38.57 4.56
C ALA A 207 52.80 -37.77 4.90
N LEU A 208 53.75 -37.69 3.97
CA LEU A 208 54.98 -36.91 4.18
C LEU A 208 54.66 -35.41 4.27
N ALA A 209 53.84 -34.91 3.38
CA ALA A 209 53.46 -33.50 3.39
C ALA A 209 52.66 -33.11 4.66
N LEU A 210 51.82 -34.00 5.16
CA LEU A 210 51.09 -33.78 6.45
C LEU A 210 52.08 -33.83 7.61
N GLN A 211 53.03 -34.77 7.59
CA GLN A 211 54.05 -34.87 8.62
C GLN A 211 54.86 -33.58 8.74
N GLU A 212 55.32 -33.01 7.65
CA GLU A 212 56.03 -31.73 7.65
C GLU A 212 55.18 -30.59 8.24
N GLN A 213 53.90 -30.45 7.77
CA GLN A 213 52.98 -29.41 8.27
C GLN A 213 52.73 -29.57 9.79
N LEU A 214 52.40 -30.78 10.22
CA LEU A 214 52.10 -31.07 11.63
C LEU A 214 53.33 -30.92 12.53
N THR A 215 54.50 -31.33 12.08
CA THR A 215 55.76 -31.15 12.80
C THR A 215 56.06 -29.66 13.01
N GLN A 216 55.89 -28.85 11.96
CA GLN A 216 56.09 -27.40 12.04
C GLN A 216 55.12 -26.76 13.05
N MET A 217 53.85 -27.20 13.06
CA MET A 217 52.85 -26.71 13.98
C MET A 217 53.14 -27.12 15.45
N THR A 218 53.56 -28.36 15.67
CA THR A 218 53.92 -28.85 17.01
C THR A 218 55.13 -28.12 17.56
N TRP A 219 56.16 -27.89 16.76
CA TRP A 219 57.35 -27.11 17.19
C TRP A 219 56.93 -25.66 17.58
N GLY A 220 56.08 -25.02 16.75
CA GLY A 220 55.56 -23.69 17.10
C GLY A 220 54.84 -23.70 18.45
N ALA A 221 53.98 -24.68 18.68
CA ALA A 221 53.21 -24.85 19.91
C ALA A 221 54.05 -25.14 21.15
N GLU A 222 55.13 -25.93 21.00
CA GLU A 222 56.15 -26.19 22.05
C GLU A 222 56.91 -24.91 22.38
N LEU A 223 57.34 -24.13 21.37
CA LEU A 223 58.04 -22.86 21.56
C LEU A 223 57.15 -21.80 22.27
N GLU A 224 55.86 -21.79 21.98
CA GLU A 224 54.88 -20.96 22.68
C GLU A 224 54.54 -21.46 24.07
N GLY A 225 55.00 -22.69 24.44
CA GLY A 225 54.91 -23.27 25.78
C GLY A 225 53.57 -23.84 26.18
N TRP A 226 52.56 -23.89 25.32
CA TRP A 226 51.26 -24.47 25.66
C TRP A 226 51.13 -25.96 25.29
N LEU A 227 52.02 -26.48 24.42
CA LEU A 227 52.07 -27.89 24.09
C LEU A 227 53.10 -28.60 24.96
N ASN A 228 52.61 -29.20 26.09
CA ASN A 228 53.49 -29.85 27.03
C ASN A 228 53.45 -31.40 26.96
N LYS A 229 52.57 -31.95 26.19
CA LYS A 229 52.30 -33.39 26.03
C LYS A 229 51.94 -33.70 24.57
N THR A 230 52.20 -34.95 24.17
CA THR A 230 51.73 -35.44 22.87
C THR A 230 50.20 -35.32 22.78
N PRO A 231 49.66 -34.65 21.78
CA PRO A 231 48.23 -34.46 21.64
C PRO A 231 47.50 -35.75 21.24
N ASN A 232 46.29 -35.97 21.73
CA ASN A 232 45.37 -36.96 21.19
C ASN A 232 44.80 -36.41 19.88
N TRP A 233 44.79 -37.23 18.85
CA TRP A 233 44.32 -36.80 17.53
C TRP A 233 42.91 -37.31 17.28
N THR A 234 42.01 -36.40 16.99
CA THR A 234 40.61 -36.70 16.63
C THR A 234 40.28 -36.17 15.25
N LEU A 235 39.79 -37.05 14.38
CA LEU A 235 39.34 -36.72 13.05
C LEU A 235 37.80 -36.63 13.06
N VAL A 236 37.29 -35.47 12.82
CA VAL A 236 35.82 -35.21 12.72
C VAL A 236 35.42 -35.26 11.27
N ALA A 237 35.02 -36.41 10.80
CA ALA A 237 34.79 -36.67 9.38
C ALA A 237 33.68 -37.69 9.15
N ASP A 238 32.98 -37.56 8.03
CA ASP A 238 32.10 -38.59 7.52
C ASP A 238 32.93 -39.74 6.90
N ASP A 239 32.29 -40.81 6.50
CA ASP A 239 32.96 -42.00 6.01
C ASP A 239 33.88 -41.71 4.77
N ALA A 240 33.46 -40.80 3.89
CA ALA A 240 34.22 -40.42 2.71
C ALA A 240 35.47 -39.62 3.08
N ALA A 241 35.36 -38.59 3.90
CA ALA A 241 36.46 -37.79 4.37
C ALA A 241 37.36 -38.59 5.31
N ALA A 242 36.86 -39.52 6.10
CA ALA A 242 37.63 -40.41 6.96
C ALA A 242 38.48 -41.40 6.15
N ALA A 243 37.99 -41.86 5.01
CA ALA A 243 38.79 -42.69 4.08
C ALA A 243 39.92 -41.89 3.43
N GLU A 244 39.67 -40.65 3.03
CA GLU A 244 40.62 -39.77 2.39
C GLU A 244 41.74 -39.32 3.33
N TRP A 245 41.39 -38.85 4.53
CA TRP A 245 42.32 -38.24 5.51
C TRP A 245 42.88 -39.23 6.52
N GLY A 246 42.17 -40.28 6.85
CA GLY A 246 42.53 -41.17 7.97
C GLY A 246 43.84 -41.92 7.78
N THR A 247 44.09 -42.45 6.56
CA THR A 247 45.32 -43.20 6.25
C THR A 247 46.55 -42.28 6.20
N PRO A 248 46.54 -41.15 5.47
CA PRO A 248 47.66 -40.21 5.46
C PRO A 248 47.97 -39.66 6.84
N LEU A 249 46.95 -39.28 7.62
CA LEU A 249 47.15 -38.75 8.97
C LEU A 249 47.79 -39.78 9.94
N ARG A 250 47.32 -41.05 9.92
CA ARG A 250 47.93 -42.12 10.75
C ARG A 250 49.37 -42.34 10.43
N LYS A 251 49.73 -42.35 9.12
CA LYS A 251 51.11 -42.49 8.67
C LYS A 251 51.96 -41.26 9.07
N ALA A 252 51.43 -40.07 8.95
CA ALA A 252 52.14 -38.83 9.27
C ALA A 252 52.41 -38.69 10.79
N LEU A 253 51.52 -39.16 11.63
CA LEU A 253 51.57 -38.98 13.08
C LEU A 253 52.16 -40.17 13.80
N ASP A 254 52.24 -41.32 13.16
CA ASP A 254 52.59 -42.61 13.77
C ASP A 254 51.82 -42.87 15.09
N ALA A 255 50.52 -42.46 15.12
CA ALA A 255 49.69 -42.47 16.30
C ALA A 255 48.23 -42.91 15.91
N PRO A 256 47.49 -43.47 16.91
CA PRO A 256 46.08 -43.76 16.69
C PRO A 256 45.27 -42.48 16.54
N ILE A 257 44.29 -42.54 15.66
CA ILE A 257 43.36 -41.42 15.41
C ILE A 257 41.95 -41.86 15.74
N HIS A 258 41.29 -41.09 16.61
CA HIS A 258 39.88 -41.27 16.90
C HIS A 258 39.05 -40.62 15.79
N VAL A 259 38.12 -41.37 15.20
CA VAL A 259 37.20 -40.84 14.15
C VAL A 259 35.84 -40.60 14.81
N ILE A 260 35.33 -39.38 14.66
CA ILE A 260 34.01 -38.96 15.16
C ILE A 260 33.23 -38.42 13.99
N GLN A 261 31.92 -38.75 13.93
CA GLN A 261 31.02 -38.24 12.94
C GLN A 261 30.77 -36.72 13.11
N PRO A 262 30.78 -35.94 12.02
CA PRO A 262 30.54 -34.51 12.09
C PRO A 262 29.08 -34.23 12.45
N VAL A 263 28.82 -33.10 13.08
CA VAL A 263 27.49 -32.59 13.34
C VAL A 263 26.81 -32.31 11.99
N LYS A 264 25.55 -32.69 11.85
CA LYS A 264 24.81 -32.50 10.60
C LYS A 264 24.70 -30.99 10.27
N PRO A 265 24.81 -30.59 8.99
CA PRO A 265 24.74 -29.18 8.60
C PRO A 265 23.47 -28.44 9.08
N VAL A 266 22.34 -29.12 9.13
CA VAL A 266 21.08 -28.55 9.64
C VAL A 266 21.15 -28.24 11.14
N GLU A 267 21.83 -29.09 11.91
CA GLU A 267 22.01 -28.88 13.36
C GLU A 267 22.97 -27.72 13.64
N LEU A 268 24.07 -27.63 12.84
CA LEU A 268 24.97 -26.48 12.87
C LEU A 268 24.24 -25.19 12.49
N ALA A 269 23.39 -25.22 11.48
CA ALA A 269 22.58 -24.08 11.08
C ALA A 269 21.60 -23.64 12.21
N ALA A 270 21.03 -24.60 12.95
CA ALA A 270 20.20 -24.30 14.12
C ALA A 270 21.02 -23.65 15.26
N LEU A 271 22.27 -24.10 15.48
CA LEU A 271 23.18 -23.48 16.44
C LEU A 271 23.56 -22.05 16.01
N THR A 272 23.92 -21.86 14.74
CA THR A 272 24.15 -20.53 14.20
C THR A 272 22.94 -19.62 14.41
N ALA A 273 21.72 -20.08 14.06
CA ALA A 273 20.50 -19.30 14.25
C ALA A 273 20.28 -18.89 15.70
N ARG A 274 20.50 -19.81 16.66
CA ARG A 274 20.39 -19.53 18.09
C ARG A 274 21.44 -18.52 18.57
N ARG A 275 22.70 -18.69 18.14
CA ARG A 275 23.80 -17.80 18.51
C ARG A 275 23.54 -16.39 17.99
N VAL A 276 23.19 -16.28 16.72
CA VAL A 276 22.95 -15.02 16.04
C VAL A 276 21.73 -14.27 16.62
N ALA A 277 20.67 -14.99 16.97
CA ALA A 277 19.50 -14.39 17.60
C ALA A 277 19.78 -13.82 19.02
N ARG A 278 20.77 -14.37 19.72
CA ARG A 278 21.17 -13.91 21.07
C ARG A 278 22.28 -12.85 21.03
N SER A 279 23.09 -12.82 19.97
CA SER A 279 24.24 -11.93 19.85
C SER A 279 23.84 -10.56 19.31
N ASN A 280 24.48 -9.50 19.83
CA ASN A 280 24.31 -8.13 19.37
C ASN A 280 25.12 -7.80 18.10
N GLY A 281 25.45 -8.80 17.27
CA GLY A 281 26.18 -8.58 16.01
C GLY A 281 27.71 -8.58 16.14
N ALA A 282 28.28 -8.97 17.29
CA ALA A 282 29.74 -8.99 17.49
C ALA A 282 30.46 -9.93 16.50
N THR A 283 29.80 -11.01 16.09
CA THR A 283 30.33 -12.01 15.14
C THR A 283 30.03 -11.69 13.67
N ASN A 284 29.28 -10.62 13.42
CA ASN A 284 28.86 -10.27 12.05
C ASN A 284 30.01 -9.75 11.20
N LEU A 285 30.20 -10.35 10.03
CA LEU A 285 31.20 -9.97 9.03
C LEU A 285 30.64 -9.08 7.90
N VAL A 286 29.37 -8.67 7.99
CA VAL A 286 28.81 -7.71 7.03
C VAL A 286 29.32 -6.32 7.37
N PRO A 287 29.99 -5.60 6.44
CA PRO A 287 30.38 -4.21 6.64
C PRO A 287 29.20 -3.30 6.93
N ALA A 288 29.37 -2.33 7.83
CA ALA A 288 28.31 -1.43 8.26
C ALA A 288 27.66 -0.65 7.09
N GLU A 289 28.47 -0.31 6.09
CA GLU A 289 28.05 0.38 4.86
C GLU A 289 27.06 -0.46 4.04
N ILE A 290 27.37 -1.76 3.89
CA ILE A 290 26.51 -2.68 3.13
C ILE A 290 25.22 -2.99 3.91
N SER A 291 25.36 -3.19 5.22
CA SER A 291 24.19 -3.38 6.09
C SER A 291 23.21 -2.18 6.05
N SER A 292 23.75 -0.94 6.05
CA SER A 292 22.93 0.26 5.92
C SER A 292 22.30 0.37 4.52
N ARG A 293 23.05 0.04 3.46
CA ARG A 293 22.55 -0.02 2.08
C ARG A 293 21.38 -1.00 1.94
N TYR A 294 21.49 -2.20 2.48
CA TYR A 294 20.43 -3.21 2.43
C TYR A 294 19.18 -2.78 3.18
N ARG A 295 19.37 -2.15 4.33
CA ARG A 295 18.25 -1.58 5.11
C ARG A 295 17.55 -0.47 4.32
N ASN A 296 18.31 0.43 3.69
CA ASN A 296 17.73 1.51 2.89
C ASN A 296 17.01 0.95 1.66
N GLN A 297 17.59 0.00 0.93
CA GLN A 297 16.94 -0.67 -0.19
C GLN A 297 15.60 -1.32 0.20
N PHE A 298 15.53 -1.94 1.38
CA PHE A 298 14.29 -2.49 1.90
C PHE A 298 13.24 -1.39 2.12
N TRP A 299 13.63 -0.29 2.78
CA TRP A 299 12.73 0.85 3.01
C TRP A 299 12.30 1.53 1.71
N ASP A 300 13.21 1.74 0.77
CA ASP A 300 12.91 2.33 -0.54
C ASP A 300 11.93 1.47 -1.34
N SER A 301 12.13 0.15 -1.35
CA SER A 301 11.20 -0.78 -1.99
C SER A 301 9.82 -0.76 -1.33
N LEU A 302 9.75 -0.60 -0.02
CA LEU A 302 8.54 -0.49 0.76
C LEU A 302 7.80 0.82 0.44
N TRP A 303 8.53 1.95 0.44
CA TRP A 303 7.97 3.25 0.10
C TRP A 303 7.45 3.30 -1.34
N LEU A 304 8.21 2.74 -2.29
CA LEU A 304 7.78 2.67 -3.69
C LEU A 304 6.47 1.89 -3.84
N ARG A 305 6.38 0.73 -3.21
CA ARG A 305 5.15 -0.08 -3.22
C ARG A 305 3.99 0.63 -2.52
N GLY A 306 4.26 1.29 -1.39
CA GLY A 306 3.29 2.12 -0.68
C GLY A 306 2.78 3.27 -1.54
N ALA A 307 3.67 4.01 -2.18
CA ALA A 307 3.33 5.10 -3.10
C ALA A 307 2.49 4.60 -4.29
N LEU A 308 2.85 3.45 -4.87
CA LEU A 308 2.06 2.82 -5.95
C LEU A 308 0.66 2.41 -5.47
N ALA A 309 0.54 1.87 -4.26
CA ALA A 309 -0.77 1.52 -3.69
C ALA A 309 -1.64 2.75 -3.45
N VAL A 310 -1.08 3.82 -2.88
CA VAL A 310 -1.78 5.11 -2.67
C VAL A 310 -2.16 5.74 -4.02
N GLY A 311 -1.24 5.75 -4.99
CA GLY A 311 -1.51 6.22 -6.34
C GLY A 311 -2.62 5.43 -7.04
N GLY A 312 -2.60 4.11 -6.88
CA GLY A 312 -3.66 3.23 -7.41
C GLY A 312 -5.02 3.49 -6.76
N LEU A 313 -5.08 3.68 -5.45
CA LEU A 313 -6.30 4.07 -4.73
C LEU A 313 -6.81 5.44 -5.17
N TYR A 314 -5.90 6.40 -5.38
CA TYR A 314 -6.25 7.73 -5.87
C TYR A 314 -6.85 7.67 -7.29
N LEU A 315 -6.21 6.92 -8.20
CA LEU A 315 -6.74 6.71 -9.56
C LEU A 315 -8.09 5.99 -9.54
N LEU A 316 -8.26 5.00 -8.65
CA LEU A 316 -9.55 4.34 -8.46
C LEU A 316 -10.62 5.33 -8.00
N GLY A 317 -10.28 6.22 -7.05
CA GLY A 317 -11.17 7.29 -6.60
C GLY A 317 -11.58 8.23 -7.73
N ILE A 318 -10.62 8.63 -8.57
CA ILE A 318 -10.88 9.43 -9.76
C ILE A 318 -11.81 8.69 -10.73
N MET A 319 -11.55 7.41 -11.00
CA MET A 319 -12.42 6.60 -11.87
C MET A 319 -13.86 6.52 -11.35
N ILE A 320 -14.02 6.28 -10.05
CA ILE A 320 -15.34 6.24 -9.40
C ILE A 320 -16.03 7.61 -9.51
N TYR A 321 -15.29 8.70 -9.32
CA TYR A 321 -15.82 10.06 -9.47
C TYR A 321 -16.32 10.33 -10.89
N PHE A 322 -15.50 10.01 -11.92
CA PHE A 322 -15.92 10.15 -13.32
C PHE A 322 -17.09 9.23 -13.68
N ALA A 323 -17.11 8.01 -13.17
CA ALA A 323 -18.22 7.10 -13.36
C ALA A 323 -19.53 7.66 -12.77
N ALA A 324 -19.46 8.27 -11.58
CA ALA A 324 -20.60 8.92 -10.93
C ALA A 324 -21.09 10.14 -11.75
N LEU A 325 -20.16 10.97 -12.25
CA LEU A 325 -20.52 12.07 -13.15
C LEU A 325 -21.18 11.57 -14.43
N PHE A 326 -20.63 10.56 -15.06
CA PHE A 326 -21.21 9.96 -16.27
C PHE A 326 -22.64 9.43 -16.04
N VAL A 327 -22.87 8.80 -14.90
CA VAL A 327 -24.21 8.33 -14.52
C VAL A 327 -25.15 9.52 -14.30
N GLN A 328 -24.67 10.62 -13.71
CA GLN A 328 -25.48 11.83 -13.54
C GLN A 328 -25.83 12.47 -14.87
N ASP A 329 -24.85 12.66 -15.76
CA ASP A 329 -25.08 13.19 -17.09
C ASP A 329 -26.08 12.33 -17.89
N PHE A 330 -25.94 11.02 -17.78
CA PHE A 330 -26.91 10.10 -18.41
C PHE A 330 -28.32 10.23 -17.82
N ARG A 331 -28.44 10.48 -16.51
CA ARG A 331 -29.74 10.75 -15.87
C ARG A 331 -30.32 12.10 -16.30
N VAL A 332 -29.49 13.15 -16.36
CA VAL A 332 -29.91 14.49 -16.79
C VAL A 332 -30.35 14.43 -18.25
N SER A 333 -29.59 13.83 -19.15
CA SER A 333 -29.96 13.72 -20.55
C SER A 333 -31.28 12.92 -20.77
N ARG A 334 -31.53 11.90 -19.95
CA ARG A 334 -32.82 11.19 -19.97
C ARG A 334 -33.97 12.08 -19.54
N VAL A 335 -33.78 12.87 -18.49
CA VAL A 335 -34.81 13.79 -18.01
C VAL A 335 -35.05 14.90 -19.05
N GLU A 336 -34.00 15.46 -19.64
CA GLU A 336 -34.13 16.45 -20.71
C GLU A 336 -34.86 15.88 -21.93
N ALA A 337 -34.58 14.66 -22.34
CA ALA A 337 -35.28 13.97 -23.41
C ALA A 337 -36.77 13.76 -23.06
N GLN A 338 -37.09 13.44 -21.83
CA GLN A 338 -38.48 13.34 -21.38
C GLN A 338 -39.19 14.71 -21.34
N VAL A 339 -38.50 15.74 -20.84
CA VAL A 339 -39.05 17.12 -20.82
C VAL A 339 -39.24 17.66 -22.22
N SER A 340 -38.30 17.44 -23.13
CA SER A 340 -38.45 17.87 -24.54
C SER A 340 -39.61 17.15 -25.24
N GLY A 341 -39.81 15.87 -24.95
CA GLY A 341 -40.96 15.11 -25.46
C GLY A 341 -42.30 15.61 -24.92
N LEU A 342 -42.34 16.05 -23.66
CA LEU A 342 -43.50 16.65 -23.02
C LEU A 342 -43.73 18.09 -23.47
N GLY A 343 -42.68 18.83 -23.82
CA GLY A 343 -42.75 20.23 -24.28
C GLY A 343 -43.62 20.41 -25.50
N ALA A 344 -43.53 19.53 -26.49
CA ALA A 344 -44.35 19.54 -27.68
C ALA A 344 -45.86 19.30 -27.35
N SER A 345 -46.15 18.35 -26.46
CA SER A 345 -47.50 18.06 -26.01
C SER A 345 -48.05 19.20 -25.17
N TYR A 346 -47.25 19.83 -24.32
CA TYR A 346 -47.64 20.96 -23.49
C TYR A 346 -47.93 22.20 -24.35
N THR A 347 -47.11 22.50 -25.33
CA THR A 347 -47.33 23.61 -26.26
C THR A 347 -48.58 23.41 -27.09
N ASN A 348 -48.86 22.20 -27.56
CA ASN A 348 -50.09 21.86 -28.28
C ASN A 348 -51.31 22.01 -27.34
N ALA A 349 -51.22 21.61 -26.08
CA ALA A 349 -52.30 21.76 -25.13
C ALA A 349 -52.63 23.25 -24.84
N ILE A 350 -51.61 24.09 -24.71
CA ILE A 350 -51.79 25.55 -24.54
C ILE A 350 -52.46 26.15 -25.77
N GLN A 351 -52.00 25.84 -26.97
CA GLN A 351 -52.60 26.34 -28.23
C GLN A 351 -54.05 25.88 -28.37
N LEU A 352 -54.35 24.64 -28.03
CA LEU A 352 -55.74 24.15 -28.03
C LEU A 352 -56.61 24.90 -27.02
N ARG A 353 -56.09 25.17 -25.82
CA ARG A 353 -56.80 25.94 -24.79
C ARG A 353 -57.06 27.37 -25.24
N GLU A 354 -56.08 28.03 -25.84
CA GLU A 354 -56.27 29.39 -26.38
C GLU A 354 -57.31 29.41 -27.49
N ARG A 355 -57.22 28.45 -28.46
CA ARG A 355 -58.22 28.31 -29.50
C ARG A 355 -59.63 28.08 -28.96
N TYR A 356 -59.73 27.22 -27.95
CA TYR A 356 -61.00 26.96 -27.26
C TYR A 356 -61.58 28.22 -26.60
N GLN A 357 -60.74 28.99 -25.90
CA GLN A 357 -61.16 30.26 -25.29
C GLN A 357 -61.63 31.27 -26.34
N VAL A 358 -60.90 31.42 -27.44
CA VAL A 358 -61.32 32.31 -28.52
C VAL A 358 -62.66 31.88 -29.12
N LEU A 359 -62.82 30.58 -29.37
CA LEU A 359 -64.09 30.07 -29.93
C LEU A 359 -65.25 30.25 -28.94
N LYS A 360 -65.04 30.00 -27.67
CA LYS A 360 -66.06 30.21 -26.61
C LYS A 360 -66.45 31.67 -26.51
N THR A 361 -65.48 32.58 -26.52
CA THR A 361 -65.76 34.04 -26.49
C THR A 361 -66.55 34.46 -27.73
N ARG A 362 -66.25 33.93 -28.92
CA ARG A 362 -67.02 34.22 -30.14
C ARG A 362 -68.43 33.65 -30.06
N GLN A 363 -68.61 32.47 -29.47
CA GLN A 363 -69.91 31.86 -29.30
C GLN A 363 -70.78 32.69 -28.34
N ASP A 364 -70.22 33.13 -27.20
CA ASP A 364 -70.92 33.93 -26.19
C ASP A 364 -71.33 35.31 -26.75
N LEU A 365 -70.52 35.90 -27.62
CA LEU A 365 -70.83 37.17 -28.24
C LEU A 365 -71.76 37.07 -29.45
N LYS A 366 -72.04 35.86 -29.99
CA LYS A 366 -72.86 35.66 -31.19
C LYS A 366 -74.28 36.24 -31.05
N PHE A 367 -74.85 36.16 -29.88
CA PHE A 367 -76.23 36.63 -29.59
C PHE A 367 -76.28 37.89 -28.73
N ALA A 368 -75.09 38.42 -28.36
CA ALA A 368 -75.00 39.56 -27.43
C ALA A 368 -75.81 40.80 -27.96
N ALA A 369 -75.71 41.04 -29.24
CA ALA A 369 -76.49 42.13 -29.83
C ALA A 369 -78.05 41.93 -29.74
N LEU A 370 -78.46 40.68 -29.96
CA LEU A 370 -79.91 40.34 -29.82
C LEU A 370 -80.41 40.41 -28.34
N ASP A 371 -79.54 39.95 -27.43
CA ASP A 371 -79.84 40.03 -25.99
C ASP A 371 -79.90 41.50 -25.55
N CYS A 372 -78.99 42.36 -26.05
CA CYS A 372 -79.08 43.80 -25.82
C CYS A 372 -80.32 44.42 -26.39
N TRP A 373 -80.69 44.02 -27.60
CA TRP A 373 -81.93 44.50 -28.23
C TRP A 373 -83.17 44.11 -27.49
N LYS A 374 -83.29 42.84 -27.05
CA LYS A 374 -84.40 42.33 -26.26
C LYS A 374 -84.52 43.08 -24.95
N THR A 375 -83.42 43.24 -24.18
CA THR A 375 -83.36 43.93 -22.92
C THR A 375 -83.77 45.40 -23.08
N THR A 376 -83.31 46.06 -24.14
CA THR A 376 -83.72 47.44 -24.42
C THR A 376 -85.19 47.56 -24.74
N ALA A 377 -85.77 46.62 -25.49
CA ALA A 377 -87.20 46.61 -25.80
C ALA A 377 -88.12 46.31 -24.59
N GLU A 378 -87.64 45.43 -23.67
CA GLU A 378 -88.37 45.05 -22.44
C GLU A 378 -88.37 46.16 -21.39
N LEU A 379 -87.35 46.98 -21.30
CA LEU A 379 -87.18 48.01 -20.28
C LEU A 379 -87.61 49.41 -20.76
N MET A 380 -87.95 49.59 -22.05
CA MET A 380 -88.25 50.88 -22.64
C MET A 380 -89.62 51.31 -22.18
N PRO A 381 -89.81 52.49 -21.56
CA PRO A 381 -91.14 53.05 -21.22
C PRO A 381 -91.94 53.51 -22.44
N GLU A 382 -93.25 53.44 -22.33
CA GLU A 382 -94.14 53.83 -23.41
C GLU A 382 -94.00 55.31 -23.93
N ASN A 383 -93.45 56.16 -23.05
CA ASN A 383 -93.25 57.58 -23.25
C ASN A 383 -91.95 58.01 -23.87
N VAL A 384 -91.03 56.98 -24.08
CA VAL A 384 -89.69 57.20 -24.65
C VAL A 384 -89.56 56.58 -26.04
N GLN A 385 -89.18 57.38 -27.02
CA GLN A 385 -89.01 56.90 -28.38
C GLN A 385 -87.50 56.60 -28.62
N LEU A 386 -87.18 55.47 -29.28
CA LEU A 386 -85.84 55.12 -29.70
C LEU A 386 -85.64 55.43 -31.13
N ASP A 387 -84.71 56.31 -31.45
CA ASP A 387 -84.41 56.70 -32.83
C ASP A 387 -83.30 55.86 -33.47
N SER A 388 -82.30 55.48 -32.64
CA SER A 388 -81.27 54.59 -33.12
C SER A 388 -80.72 53.67 -32.05
N PHE A 389 -80.38 52.43 -32.46
CA PHE A 389 -79.72 51.39 -31.68
C PHE A 389 -78.43 51.04 -32.36
N GLY A 390 -77.30 51.32 -31.76
CA GLY A 390 -75.97 50.99 -32.23
C GLY A 390 -75.34 49.95 -31.35
N PHE A 391 -74.82 48.89 -31.92
CA PHE A 391 -74.01 47.90 -31.25
C PHE A 391 -72.67 47.74 -31.94
N THR A 392 -71.61 48.27 -31.38
CA THR A 392 -70.28 48.33 -31.99
C THR A 392 -69.26 47.53 -31.18
N ASP A 393 -68.21 47.09 -31.86
CA ASP A 393 -67.11 46.31 -31.28
C ASP A 393 -67.55 45.02 -30.52
N GLY A 394 -68.78 44.54 -30.79
CA GLY A 394 -69.34 43.36 -30.12
C GLY A 394 -69.63 43.54 -28.62
N ARG A 395 -69.51 44.75 -28.10
CA ARG A 395 -69.65 45.02 -26.65
C ARG A 395 -70.22 46.37 -26.27
N LYS A 396 -70.17 47.35 -27.14
CA LYS A 396 -70.64 48.71 -26.84
C LYS A 396 -72.01 48.91 -27.42
N LEU A 397 -72.96 49.12 -26.53
CA LEU A 397 -74.36 49.51 -26.86
C LEU A 397 -74.45 51.03 -26.81
N SER A 398 -74.93 51.64 -27.89
CA SER A 398 -75.29 53.05 -27.89
C SER A 398 -76.75 53.22 -28.28
N LEU A 399 -77.46 53.96 -27.46
CA LEU A 399 -78.91 54.23 -27.68
C LEU A 399 -79.13 55.73 -27.76
N ASN A 400 -79.84 56.12 -28.76
CA ASN A 400 -80.28 57.53 -28.95
C ASN A 400 -81.81 57.56 -29.21
N GLY A 401 -82.43 58.60 -28.68
CA GLY A 401 -83.90 58.73 -28.86
C GLY A 401 -84.41 60.06 -28.41
N THR A 402 -85.69 60.14 -28.47
CA THR A 402 -86.47 61.36 -28.10
C THR A 402 -87.56 61.10 -27.09
N ALA A 403 -87.82 62.08 -26.22
CA ALA A 403 -88.89 62.01 -25.28
C ALA A 403 -89.59 63.38 -25.10
N ALA A 404 -90.78 63.43 -24.64
CA ALA A 404 -91.43 64.68 -24.30
C ALA A 404 -90.72 65.43 -23.18
N ALA A 405 -90.67 66.73 -23.16
CA ALA A 405 -89.87 67.54 -22.19
C ALA A 405 -90.37 67.38 -20.72
N ASP A 406 -91.57 67.02 -20.54
CA ASP A 406 -92.17 66.74 -19.23
C ASP A 406 -91.87 65.31 -18.72
N LYS A 407 -91.29 64.44 -19.59
CA LYS A 407 -91.04 63.02 -19.34
C LYS A 407 -89.52 62.65 -19.20
N VAL A 408 -88.72 63.66 -18.93
CA VAL A 408 -87.21 63.40 -18.74
C VAL A 408 -86.94 62.40 -17.62
N ASN A 409 -87.77 62.33 -16.59
CA ASN A 409 -87.59 61.36 -15.53
C ASN A 409 -87.77 59.90 -16.01
N ASP A 410 -88.64 59.63 -17.01
CA ASP A 410 -88.77 58.30 -17.61
C ASP A 410 -87.51 57.88 -18.33
N VAL A 411 -86.78 58.81 -18.95
CA VAL A 411 -85.49 58.55 -19.55
C VAL A 411 -84.40 58.22 -18.52
N LEU A 412 -84.39 58.91 -17.37
CA LEU A 412 -83.52 58.64 -16.24
C LEU A 412 -83.80 57.26 -15.61
N GLU A 413 -85.08 56.90 -15.44
CA GLU A 413 -85.42 55.55 -14.98
C GLU A 413 -85.08 54.50 -15.97
N PHE A 414 -85.27 54.68 -17.23
CA PHE A 414 -84.81 53.78 -18.33
C PHE A 414 -83.29 53.57 -18.30
N TYR A 415 -82.56 54.65 -18.22
CA TYR A 415 -81.11 54.56 -18.10
C TYR A 415 -80.66 53.76 -16.83
N GLY A 416 -81.32 54.04 -15.67
CA GLY A 416 -81.06 53.34 -14.43
C GLY A 416 -81.47 51.84 -14.49
N ALA A 417 -82.57 51.50 -15.15
CA ALA A 417 -83.03 50.15 -15.39
C ALA A 417 -82.08 49.37 -16.26
N MET A 418 -81.65 50.00 -17.36
CA MET A 418 -80.60 49.39 -18.28
C MET A 418 -79.30 49.11 -17.61
N ARG A 419 -78.82 50.01 -16.76
CA ARG A 419 -77.59 49.77 -15.96
C ARG A 419 -77.67 48.59 -15.02
N LYS A 420 -78.85 48.32 -14.50
CA LYS A 420 -79.18 47.24 -13.57
C LYS A 420 -79.61 45.95 -14.24
N ALA A 421 -79.72 45.97 -15.57
CA ALA A 421 -80.22 44.85 -16.31
C ALA A 421 -79.37 43.60 -16.09
N THR A 422 -79.99 42.47 -15.90
CA THR A 422 -79.37 41.18 -15.67
C THR A 422 -79.77 40.21 -16.78
N LEU A 423 -78.78 39.49 -17.30
CA LEU A 423 -79.01 38.38 -18.24
C LEU A 423 -78.66 37.07 -17.54
N LYS A 424 -79.62 36.15 -17.42
CA LYS A 424 -79.43 34.86 -16.76
C LYS A 424 -78.87 34.98 -15.31
N GLY A 425 -79.31 36.04 -14.56
CA GLY A 425 -78.91 36.27 -13.18
C GLY A 425 -77.58 36.97 -12.98
N GLN A 426 -76.85 37.32 -14.04
CA GLN A 426 -75.62 38.09 -13.98
C GLN A 426 -75.80 39.51 -14.54
N PRO A 427 -75.14 40.53 -13.96
CA PRO A 427 -75.26 41.88 -14.49
C PRO A 427 -74.71 41.93 -15.95
N MET A 428 -75.54 42.47 -16.82
CA MET A 428 -75.29 42.50 -18.27
C MET A 428 -74.27 43.56 -18.63
N PHE A 429 -74.31 44.70 -17.97
CA PHE A 429 -73.44 45.84 -18.27
C PHE A 429 -72.42 46.10 -17.12
N ASP A 430 -71.27 46.61 -17.51
CA ASP A 430 -70.28 47.00 -16.51
C ASP A 430 -70.58 48.33 -15.89
N ALA A 431 -71.26 48.29 -14.74
CA ALA A 431 -71.67 49.47 -13.99
C ALA A 431 -70.61 50.04 -13.06
N THR A 432 -69.41 49.38 -13.01
CA THR A 432 -68.42 49.67 -11.97
C THR A 432 -67.53 50.88 -12.37
N ASP A 433 -67.34 51.14 -13.65
CA ASP A 433 -66.49 52.22 -14.10
C ASP A 433 -67.27 53.26 -14.97
N PRO A 434 -67.55 54.47 -14.40
CA PRO A 434 -68.32 55.49 -15.11
C PRO A 434 -67.59 55.99 -16.41
N LYS A 435 -66.35 55.67 -16.59
CA LYS A 435 -65.60 56.03 -17.83
C LYS A 435 -65.73 55.02 -18.95
N LYS A 436 -66.32 53.84 -18.72
CA LYS A 436 -66.55 52.79 -19.72
C LYS A 436 -67.92 52.81 -20.32
N GLY A 437 -68.47 53.92 -20.53
CA GLY A 437 -69.73 54.13 -21.22
C GLY A 437 -69.95 55.62 -21.45
N GLN A 438 -70.91 55.94 -22.32
CA GLN A 438 -71.28 57.30 -22.51
C GLN A 438 -72.43 57.62 -21.51
N GLU A 439 -72.20 58.58 -20.59
CA GLU A 439 -73.21 58.98 -19.65
C GLU A 439 -74.40 59.51 -20.38
N LEU A 440 -75.59 59.42 -19.70
CA LEU A 440 -76.83 59.97 -20.24
C LEU A 440 -76.65 61.45 -20.52
N SER A 441 -76.77 61.82 -21.74
CA SER A 441 -76.83 63.22 -22.17
C SER A 441 -78.19 63.51 -22.69
N THR A 442 -78.81 64.58 -22.16
CA THR A 442 -80.15 65.09 -22.60
C THR A 442 -80.00 66.52 -23.06
N ARG A 443 -80.56 66.77 -24.24
CA ARG A 443 -80.58 68.12 -24.88
C ARG A 443 -81.96 68.47 -25.30
N LEU A 444 -82.41 69.70 -24.98
CA LEU A 444 -83.69 70.22 -25.44
C LEU A 444 -83.63 70.47 -26.99
N GLY A 445 -84.59 69.93 -27.67
CA GLY A 445 -84.70 70.11 -29.10
C GLY A 445 -85.23 71.52 -29.47
N PRO A 446 -85.08 71.97 -30.77
CA PRO A 446 -85.45 73.25 -31.23
C PRO A 446 -87.04 73.32 -31.18
N GLY A 447 -87.54 74.07 -30.23
CA GLY A 447 -89.02 74.28 -30.02
C GLY A 447 -89.43 73.97 -28.59
N GLY A 448 -88.57 73.46 -27.67
CA GLY A 448 -88.74 73.29 -26.27
C GLY A 448 -89.72 72.19 -25.80
N THR A 449 -90.33 71.42 -26.69
CA THR A 449 -91.31 70.37 -26.42
C THR A 449 -90.81 68.98 -26.38
N VAL A 450 -89.60 68.74 -27.00
CA VAL A 450 -88.97 67.41 -27.06
C VAL A 450 -87.54 67.46 -26.60
N VAL A 451 -87.11 66.43 -25.85
CA VAL A 451 -85.75 66.23 -25.39
C VAL A 451 -85.10 65.06 -26.11
N ASN A 452 -83.97 65.34 -26.71
CA ASN A 452 -83.10 64.29 -27.33
C ASN A 452 -82.26 63.73 -26.23
N TRP A 453 -82.13 62.43 -26.18
CA TRP A 453 -81.30 61.70 -25.19
C TRP A 453 -80.38 60.71 -25.88
N ASN A 454 -79.20 60.51 -25.35
CA ASN A 454 -78.31 59.49 -25.75
C ASN A 454 -77.47 58.94 -24.57
N PHE A 455 -77.16 57.67 -24.57
CA PHE A 455 -76.27 57.04 -23.66
C PHE A 455 -75.65 55.79 -24.23
N GLY A 456 -74.50 55.38 -23.67
CA GLY A 456 -73.78 54.18 -24.05
C GLY A 456 -73.47 53.28 -22.87
N LEU A 457 -73.60 51.97 -23.04
CA LEU A 457 -73.27 50.95 -22.08
C LEU A 457 -72.31 49.94 -22.66
N GLU A 458 -71.36 49.43 -21.86
CA GLU A 458 -70.47 48.38 -22.24
C GLU A 458 -70.84 47.05 -21.55
N LEU A 459 -70.91 45.97 -22.34
CA LEU A 459 -71.20 44.64 -21.77
C LEU A 459 -70.12 44.22 -20.82
N LYS A 460 -70.53 43.71 -19.66
CA LYS A 460 -69.61 43.15 -18.65
C LYS A 460 -68.88 41.94 -19.24
N ARG A 461 -67.56 41.95 -19.14
CA ARG A 461 -66.76 40.82 -19.55
C ARG A 461 -67.05 39.65 -18.59
N THR A 462 -67.64 38.57 -19.06
CA THR A 462 -67.62 37.31 -18.32
C THR A 462 -66.19 36.85 -18.25
N GLU A 463 -65.50 37.10 -17.15
CA GLU A 463 -64.26 36.44 -16.83
C GLU A 463 -64.57 34.95 -16.68
N GLY A 464 -64.21 34.17 -17.71
CA GLY A 464 -64.32 32.74 -17.58
C GLY A 464 -63.32 32.26 -16.55
N GLU A 465 -63.79 31.59 -15.52
CA GLU A 465 -63.01 30.76 -14.59
C GLU A 465 -62.12 29.78 -15.34
#